data_a2d59cfa21d149b76364edb45d1a5e9e
#
_entry.id   a2d59cfa21d149b76364edb45d1a5e9e
#
_cell.length_a   1.000
_cell.length_b   1.000
_cell.length_c   1.000
_cell.angle_alpha   90.00
_cell.angle_beta   90.00
_cell.angle_gamma   90.00
#
_symmetry.space_group_name_H-M   'P 1'
#
loop_
_entity.id
_entity.type
_entity.pdbx_description
1 polymer ?
#
loop_
_entity_poly.entity_id
_entity_poly.type
_entity_poly.pdbx_seq_one_letter_code
_entity_poly.pdbx_strand_id
1 'polypeptide(L)'
;MADKIAVTVDEVFSKLPLEQVSLIKNYLTLLFKWHSKNNIVSSSNEEYVIKREIFDSSILSKFISVSSITDVGSGGGIPGMILAILNPNKKVTLIDRKSTFIDFLEIVKSELKLENVVVKKQDFFDNKYSINSECTLFKNFSNKKIAKMDFENKLKYLIETVKKSKSVSKVYILTGTPVLQLSKQFHEDYKMNVNKIASPYFDTSRFIAEVFL
;
A
#
# COMPACT_ATOMS: atom_id res chain seq x y z
N MET A 1 1.58 -12.82 -22.19
CA MET A 1 1.48 -12.29 -20.81
C MET A 1 2.77 -11.57 -20.40
N ALA A 2 3.91 -12.25 -20.24
CA ALA A 2 5.16 -11.63 -19.83
C ALA A 2 5.60 -10.42 -20.68
N ASP A 3 5.52 -10.51 -21.99
CA ASP A 3 5.93 -9.43 -22.91
C ASP A 3 5.07 -8.17 -22.76
N LYS A 4 3.75 -8.32 -22.57
CA LYS A 4 2.84 -7.16 -22.36
C LYS A 4 3.11 -6.46 -21.05
N ILE A 5 3.34 -7.20 -19.96
CA ILE A 5 3.72 -6.64 -18.67
C ILE A 5 5.02 -5.85 -18.81
N ALA A 6 6.03 -6.45 -19.47
CA ALA A 6 7.34 -5.83 -19.62
C ALA A 6 7.25 -4.50 -20.37
N VAL A 7 6.56 -4.46 -21.51
CA VAL A 7 6.38 -3.23 -22.32
C VAL A 7 5.66 -2.14 -21.53
N THR A 8 4.57 -2.47 -20.82
CA THR A 8 3.82 -1.48 -20.05
C THR A 8 4.63 -0.95 -18.86
N VAL A 9 5.43 -1.80 -18.19
CA VAL A 9 6.30 -1.35 -17.09
C VAL A 9 7.40 -0.42 -17.59
N ASP A 10 8.03 -0.73 -18.75
CA ASP A 10 9.05 0.14 -19.35
C ASP A 10 8.48 1.51 -19.72
N GLU A 11 7.26 1.53 -20.28
CA GLU A 11 6.56 2.78 -20.62
C GLU A 11 6.30 3.64 -19.37
N VAL A 12 5.71 3.04 -18.33
CA VAL A 12 5.27 3.75 -17.13
C VAL A 12 6.44 4.17 -16.26
N PHE A 13 7.50 3.38 -16.18
CA PHE A 13 8.61 3.55 -15.25
C PHE A 13 9.98 3.79 -15.93
N SER A 14 9.97 4.33 -17.15
CA SER A 14 11.18 4.63 -17.96
C SER A 14 12.23 5.50 -17.25
N LYS A 15 11.83 6.23 -16.20
CA LYS A 15 12.73 7.12 -15.42
C LYS A 15 13.31 6.46 -14.17
N LEU A 16 12.91 5.23 -13.85
CA LEU A 16 13.47 4.50 -12.71
C LEU A 16 14.79 3.80 -13.09
N PRO A 17 15.65 3.49 -12.11
CA PRO A 17 16.81 2.63 -12.32
C PRO A 17 16.39 1.27 -12.91
N LEU A 18 17.19 0.74 -13.85
CA LEU A 18 16.89 -0.54 -14.54
C LEU A 18 16.67 -1.70 -13.56
N GLU A 19 17.42 -1.72 -12.45
CA GLU A 19 17.26 -2.72 -11.40
C GLU A 19 15.84 -2.68 -10.79
N GLN A 20 15.35 -1.49 -10.43
CA GLN A 20 13.99 -1.32 -9.88
C GLN A 20 12.92 -1.70 -10.90
N VAL A 21 13.10 -1.32 -12.16
CA VAL A 21 12.21 -1.70 -13.26
C VAL A 21 12.15 -3.23 -13.39
N SER A 22 13.32 -3.91 -13.35
CA SER A 22 13.40 -5.37 -13.39
C SER A 22 12.70 -6.03 -12.20
N LEU A 23 12.88 -5.52 -10.99
CA LEU A 23 12.21 -6.01 -9.79
C LEU A 23 10.69 -5.85 -9.88
N ILE A 24 10.19 -4.72 -10.39
CA ILE A 24 8.74 -4.49 -10.62
C ILE A 24 8.19 -5.50 -11.64
N LYS A 25 8.89 -5.76 -12.75
CA LYS A 25 8.48 -6.76 -13.75
C LYS A 25 8.37 -8.16 -13.14
N ASN A 26 9.39 -8.56 -12.38
CA ASN A 26 9.42 -9.86 -11.72
C ASN A 26 8.31 -10.00 -10.68
N TYR A 27 8.09 -8.96 -9.86
CA TYR A 27 6.98 -8.90 -8.92
C TYR A 27 5.62 -9.09 -9.62
N LEU A 28 5.36 -8.35 -10.69
CA LEU A 28 4.10 -8.44 -11.44
C LEU A 28 3.90 -9.80 -12.08
N THR A 29 4.95 -10.42 -12.59
CA THR A 29 4.90 -11.78 -13.13
C THR A 29 4.46 -12.78 -12.07
N LEU A 30 5.03 -12.70 -10.86
CA LEU A 30 4.63 -13.54 -9.72
C LEU A 30 3.18 -13.22 -9.29
N LEU A 31 2.84 -11.92 -9.20
CA LEU A 31 1.53 -11.45 -8.80
C LEU A 31 0.41 -12.02 -9.68
N PHE A 32 0.53 -11.91 -10.99
CA PHE A 32 -0.50 -12.39 -11.92
C PHE A 32 -0.53 -13.91 -12.02
N LYS A 33 0.60 -14.58 -11.91
CA LYS A 33 0.66 -16.05 -11.80
C LYS A 33 -0.12 -16.56 -10.59
N TRP A 34 0.01 -15.88 -9.43
CA TRP A 34 -0.74 -16.22 -8.21
C TRP A 34 -2.20 -15.79 -8.27
N HIS A 35 -2.46 -14.60 -8.81
CA HIS A 35 -3.81 -14.06 -8.93
C HIS A 35 -4.74 -14.99 -9.72
N SER A 36 -4.25 -15.62 -10.77
CA SER A 36 -5.04 -16.57 -11.58
C SER A 36 -5.65 -17.73 -10.77
N LYS A 37 -5.08 -18.03 -9.60
CA LYS A 37 -5.53 -19.13 -8.73
C LYS A 37 -6.17 -18.66 -7.41
N ASN A 38 -5.78 -17.49 -6.92
CA ASN A 38 -6.04 -17.09 -5.52
C ASN A 38 -6.72 -15.72 -5.37
N ASN A 39 -7.03 -15.00 -6.43
CA ASN A 39 -7.66 -13.67 -6.40
C ASN A 39 -6.98 -12.69 -5.41
N ILE A 40 -5.66 -12.53 -5.54
CA ILE A 40 -4.86 -11.73 -4.57
C ILE A 40 -4.83 -10.23 -4.85
N VAL A 41 -5.34 -9.78 -5.99
CA VAL A 41 -5.53 -8.36 -6.34
C VAL A 41 -6.96 -8.12 -6.82
N SER A 42 -7.37 -6.86 -6.84
CA SER A 42 -8.74 -6.44 -7.16
C SER A 42 -9.08 -6.49 -8.66
N SER A 43 -8.09 -6.61 -9.52
CA SER A 43 -8.26 -6.63 -10.98
C SER A 43 -7.31 -7.62 -11.64
N SER A 44 -7.82 -8.36 -12.62
CA SER A 44 -7.03 -9.21 -13.51
C SER A 44 -6.50 -8.46 -14.74
N ASN A 45 -6.88 -7.19 -14.93
CA ASN A 45 -6.35 -6.35 -15.98
C ASN A 45 -4.95 -5.85 -15.63
N GLU A 46 -3.93 -6.45 -16.24
CA GLU A 46 -2.51 -6.16 -15.98
C GLU A 46 -2.18 -4.68 -16.22
N GLU A 47 -2.64 -4.11 -17.31
CA GLU A 47 -2.40 -2.71 -17.67
C GLU A 47 -3.01 -1.77 -16.64
N TYR A 48 -4.25 -2.05 -16.19
CA TYR A 48 -4.88 -1.29 -15.11
C TYR A 48 -4.07 -1.37 -13.81
N VAL A 49 -3.63 -2.55 -13.42
CA VAL A 49 -2.81 -2.72 -12.21
C VAL A 49 -1.53 -1.91 -12.31
N ILE A 50 -0.82 -1.96 -13.45
CA ILE A 50 0.43 -1.23 -13.65
C ILE A 50 0.20 0.29 -13.65
N LYS A 51 -0.67 0.77 -14.54
CA LYS A 51 -0.92 2.20 -14.74
C LYS A 51 -1.68 2.87 -13.58
N ARG A 52 -2.35 2.08 -12.74
CA ARG A 52 -3.11 2.57 -11.59
C ARG A 52 -2.44 2.22 -10.27
N GLU A 53 -2.42 0.93 -9.93
CA GLU A 53 -2.07 0.48 -8.59
C GLU A 53 -0.57 0.64 -8.30
N ILE A 54 0.28 0.24 -9.25
CA ILE A 54 1.74 0.36 -9.12
C ILE A 54 2.17 1.83 -9.26
N PHE A 55 1.58 2.55 -10.21
CA PHE A 55 1.86 3.97 -10.41
C PHE A 55 1.50 4.80 -9.16
N ASP A 56 0.30 4.64 -8.60
CA ASP A 56 -0.12 5.34 -7.37
C ASP A 56 0.84 5.02 -6.21
N SER A 57 1.32 3.76 -6.11
CA SER A 57 2.30 3.34 -5.11
C SER A 57 3.66 4.04 -5.29
N SER A 58 4.08 4.24 -6.55
CA SER A 58 5.33 4.94 -6.85
C SER A 58 5.24 6.44 -6.51
N ILE A 59 4.08 7.05 -6.68
CA ILE A 59 3.85 8.43 -6.24
C ILE A 59 3.84 8.52 -4.71
N LEU A 60 3.16 7.58 -4.02
CA LEU A 60 3.17 7.51 -2.56
C LEU A 60 4.59 7.44 -1.99
N SER A 61 5.48 6.69 -2.64
CA SER A 61 6.89 6.56 -2.24
C SER A 61 7.59 7.91 -2.05
N LYS A 62 7.23 8.93 -2.84
CA LYS A 62 7.83 10.28 -2.78
C LYS A 62 7.38 11.09 -1.56
N PHE A 63 6.26 10.72 -0.92
CA PHE A 63 5.74 11.39 0.27
C PHE A 63 6.26 10.79 1.58
N ILE A 64 6.78 9.56 1.53
CA ILE A 64 7.25 8.86 2.72
C ILE A 64 8.70 9.26 3.04
N SER A 65 8.87 10.09 4.06
CA SER A 65 10.18 10.60 4.49
C SER A 65 10.82 9.79 5.63
N VAL A 66 10.07 8.87 6.26
CA VAL A 66 10.51 8.06 7.41
C VAL A 66 11.27 6.80 6.97
N SER A 67 11.98 6.16 7.90
CA SER A 67 12.84 5.00 7.62
C SER A 67 12.12 3.65 7.77
N SER A 68 10.99 3.62 8.46
CA SER A 68 10.23 2.38 8.69
C SER A 68 8.73 2.54 8.43
N ILE A 69 8.16 1.55 7.75
CA ILE A 69 6.79 1.56 7.22
C ILE A 69 6.09 0.26 7.61
N THR A 70 4.82 0.31 8.01
CA THR A 70 3.97 -0.87 8.09
C THR A 70 2.79 -0.71 7.12
N ASP A 71 2.68 -1.62 6.15
CA ASP A 71 1.53 -1.75 5.26
C ASP A 71 0.50 -2.69 5.89
N VAL A 72 -0.69 -2.17 6.18
CA VAL A 72 -1.73 -2.89 6.91
C VAL A 72 -2.79 -3.45 5.98
N GLY A 73 -2.96 -4.76 5.99
CA GLY A 73 -3.81 -5.48 5.05
C GLY A 73 -3.17 -5.51 3.66
N SER A 74 -1.89 -5.89 3.62
CA SER A 74 -1.04 -5.81 2.41
C SER A 74 -1.58 -6.58 1.22
N GLY A 75 -2.40 -7.64 1.44
CA GLY A 75 -2.98 -8.43 0.36
C GLY A 75 -1.91 -8.96 -0.60
N GLY A 76 -2.00 -8.61 -1.87
CA GLY A 76 -0.99 -8.92 -2.89
C GLY A 76 0.30 -8.09 -2.79
N GLY A 77 0.46 -7.25 -1.76
CA GLY A 77 1.68 -6.45 -1.55
C GLY A 77 1.65 -5.04 -2.18
N ILE A 78 0.50 -4.55 -2.60
CA ILE A 78 0.37 -3.20 -3.16
C ILE A 78 -0.31 -2.28 -2.13
N PRO A 79 0.38 -1.25 -1.63
CA PRO A 79 1.61 -0.63 -2.14
C PRO A 79 2.92 -1.14 -1.52
N GLY A 80 2.90 -1.91 -0.43
CA GLY A 80 4.06 -2.19 0.41
C GLY A 80 5.28 -2.80 -0.32
N MET A 81 5.09 -3.80 -1.19
CA MET A 81 6.20 -4.37 -1.99
C MET A 81 6.81 -3.35 -2.95
N ILE A 82 5.97 -2.50 -3.56
CA ILE A 82 6.46 -1.45 -4.45
C ILE A 82 7.27 -0.41 -3.68
N LEU A 83 6.82 -0.05 -2.48
CA LEU A 83 7.58 0.84 -1.61
C LEU A 83 8.93 0.23 -1.21
N ALA A 84 8.98 -1.07 -0.95
CA ALA A 84 10.23 -1.77 -0.62
C ALA A 84 11.21 -1.79 -1.80
N ILE A 85 10.73 -2.06 -3.01
CA ILE A 85 11.55 -2.03 -4.24
C ILE A 85 12.10 -0.63 -4.50
N LEU A 86 11.27 0.39 -4.36
CA LEU A 86 11.66 1.77 -4.64
C LEU A 86 12.52 2.42 -3.55
N ASN A 87 12.52 1.87 -2.33
CA ASN A 87 13.25 2.40 -1.19
C ASN A 87 14.03 1.28 -0.47
N PRO A 88 15.12 0.75 -1.04
CA PRO A 88 15.84 -0.38 -0.45
C PRO A 88 16.41 -0.09 0.94
N ASN A 89 16.62 1.18 1.28
CA ASN A 89 17.12 1.63 2.58
C ASN A 89 16.03 1.79 3.65
N LYS A 90 14.74 1.59 3.31
CA LYS A 90 13.62 1.69 4.26
C LYS A 90 13.14 0.30 4.65
N LYS A 91 12.90 0.08 5.94
CA LYS A 91 12.30 -1.16 6.43
C LYS A 91 10.80 -1.16 6.17
N VAL A 92 10.31 -2.14 5.41
CA VAL A 92 8.89 -2.30 5.11
C VAL A 92 8.36 -3.56 5.76
N THR A 93 7.39 -3.41 6.65
CA THR A 93 6.67 -4.53 7.27
C THR A 93 5.31 -4.68 6.60
N LEU A 94 5.03 -5.86 6.08
CA LEU A 94 3.77 -6.22 5.44
C LEU A 94 2.97 -7.09 6.39
N ILE A 95 1.76 -6.66 6.74
CA ILE A 95 0.89 -7.44 7.62
C ILE A 95 -0.42 -7.79 6.95
N ASP A 96 -0.81 -9.04 7.03
CA ASP A 96 -2.14 -9.52 6.66
C ASP A 96 -2.56 -10.67 7.56
N ARG A 97 -3.88 -10.89 7.69
CA ARG A 97 -4.43 -11.99 8.49
C ARG A 97 -4.60 -13.28 7.71
N LYS A 98 -4.63 -13.22 6.39
CA LYS A 98 -4.85 -14.37 5.51
C LYS A 98 -3.53 -15.07 5.17
N SER A 99 -3.42 -16.36 5.49
CA SER A 99 -2.23 -17.16 5.18
C SER A 99 -1.86 -17.12 3.70
N THR A 100 -2.83 -17.21 2.79
CA THR A 100 -2.59 -17.17 1.34
C THR A 100 -1.84 -15.92 0.90
N PHE A 101 -2.14 -14.75 1.51
CA PHE A 101 -1.41 -13.51 1.21
C PHE A 101 0.00 -13.54 1.80
N ILE A 102 0.14 -14.04 3.03
CA ILE A 102 1.45 -14.18 3.68
C ILE A 102 2.37 -15.10 2.89
N ASP A 103 1.86 -16.27 2.46
CA ASP A 103 2.63 -17.23 1.66
C ASP A 103 3.11 -16.59 0.34
N PHE A 104 2.24 -15.84 -0.33
CA PHE A 104 2.60 -15.10 -1.53
C PHE A 104 3.69 -14.04 -1.25
N LEU A 105 3.51 -13.23 -0.21
CA LEU A 105 4.44 -12.16 0.13
C LEU A 105 5.83 -12.69 0.51
N GLU A 106 5.90 -13.82 1.22
CA GLU A 106 7.17 -14.48 1.54
C GLU A 106 7.87 -15.04 0.29
N ILE A 107 7.11 -15.60 -0.66
CA ILE A 107 7.67 -16.05 -1.95
C ILE A 107 8.23 -14.84 -2.72
N VAL A 108 7.47 -13.76 -2.84
CA VAL A 108 7.95 -12.55 -3.53
C VAL A 108 9.21 -11.99 -2.87
N LYS A 109 9.22 -11.87 -1.54
CA LYS A 109 10.38 -11.43 -0.78
C LYS A 109 11.62 -12.28 -1.09
N SER A 110 11.47 -13.59 -1.08
CA SER A 110 12.56 -14.55 -1.33
C SER A 110 13.06 -14.47 -2.77
N GLU A 111 12.15 -14.53 -3.75
CA GLU A 111 12.49 -14.52 -5.18
C GLU A 111 13.17 -13.20 -5.61
N LEU A 112 12.72 -12.08 -5.06
CA LEU A 112 13.28 -10.75 -5.36
C LEU A 112 14.41 -10.35 -4.42
N LYS A 113 14.78 -11.19 -3.44
CA LYS A 113 15.83 -10.94 -2.45
C LYS A 113 15.67 -9.60 -1.72
N LEU A 114 14.43 -9.28 -1.30
CA LEU A 114 14.13 -8.01 -0.63
C LEU A 114 14.44 -8.11 0.88
N GLU A 115 15.69 -7.83 1.25
CA GLU A 115 16.17 -7.90 2.64
C GLU A 115 15.51 -6.86 3.56
N ASN A 116 15.03 -5.76 2.99
CA ASN A 116 14.34 -4.68 3.70
C ASN A 116 12.86 -5.00 4.00
N VAL A 117 12.34 -6.17 3.59
CA VAL A 117 10.95 -6.58 3.79
C VAL A 117 10.83 -7.55 4.96
N VAL A 118 9.85 -7.30 5.82
CA VAL A 118 9.39 -8.22 6.87
C VAL A 118 7.93 -8.55 6.63
N VAL A 119 7.59 -9.83 6.49
CA VAL A 119 6.20 -10.29 6.34
C VAL A 119 5.70 -10.86 7.67
N LYS A 120 4.48 -10.51 8.09
CA LYS A 120 3.88 -11.00 9.34
C LYS A 120 2.42 -11.36 9.15
N LYS A 121 2.06 -12.58 9.57
CA LYS A 121 0.65 -12.94 9.71
C LYS A 121 0.10 -12.31 10.99
N GLN A 122 -0.74 -11.29 10.83
CA GLN A 122 -1.26 -10.50 11.94
C GLN A 122 -2.63 -9.91 11.63
N ASP A 123 -3.57 -10.00 12.59
CA ASP A 123 -4.79 -9.20 12.55
C ASP A 123 -4.49 -7.82 13.17
N PHE A 124 -4.69 -6.77 12.39
CA PHE A 124 -4.48 -5.39 12.82
C PHE A 124 -5.32 -4.99 14.05
N PHE A 125 -6.48 -5.62 14.22
CA PHE A 125 -7.39 -5.36 15.36
C PHE A 125 -7.17 -6.29 16.56
N ASP A 126 -6.13 -7.11 16.53
CA ASP A 126 -5.73 -7.85 17.73
C ASP A 126 -5.15 -6.87 18.76
N ASN A 127 -5.78 -6.80 19.95
CA ASN A 127 -5.37 -5.88 21.01
C ASN A 127 -3.95 -6.12 21.54
N LYS A 128 -3.36 -7.28 21.26
CA LYS A 128 -1.98 -7.63 21.63
C LYS A 128 -0.96 -7.16 20.60
N TYR A 129 -1.41 -6.68 19.43
CA TYR A 129 -0.52 -6.23 18.39
C TYR A 129 -0.19 -4.74 18.55
N SER A 130 1.10 -4.42 18.44
CA SER A 130 1.60 -3.05 18.35
C SER A 130 2.42 -2.90 17.08
N ILE A 131 2.17 -1.82 16.34
CA ILE A 131 2.95 -1.43 15.17
C ILE A 131 4.29 -0.89 15.65
N ASN A 132 5.37 -1.43 15.09
CA ASN A 132 6.73 -0.98 15.38
C ASN A 132 7.39 -0.39 14.13
N SER A 133 6.84 0.73 13.68
CA SER A 133 7.35 1.52 12.55
C SER A 133 6.97 2.98 12.75
N GLU A 134 7.68 3.88 12.10
CA GLU A 134 7.44 5.33 12.17
C GLU A 134 6.18 5.76 11.42
N CYS A 135 5.78 5.02 10.38
CA CYS A 135 4.50 5.26 9.73
C CYS A 135 3.74 3.97 9.43
N THR A 136 2.43 4.15 9.27
CA THR A 136 1.50 3.09 8.86
C THR A 136 0.77 3.54 7.61
N LEU A 137 0.54 2.61 6.69
CA LEU A 137 -0.25 2.90 5.50
C LEU A 137 -1.44 1.95 5.35
N PHE A 138 -2.49 2.49 4.73
CA PHE A 138 -3.71 1.78 4.40
C PHE A 138 -4.10 2.05 2.94
N LYS A 139 -4.46 1.00 2.23
CA LYS A 139 -5.06 1.08 0.89
C LYS A 139 -6.19 0.07 0.80
N ASN A 140 -7.41 0.56 0.54
CA ASN A 140 -8.61 -0.28 0.42
C ASN A 140 -8.83 -1.23 1.61
N PHE A 141 -8.27 -0.90 2.77
CA PHE A 141 -8.35 -1.74 3.96
C PHE A 141 -9.80 -1.83 4.48
N SER A 142 -10.28 -3.06 4.67
CA SER A 142 -11.59 -3.32 5.24
C SER A 142 -11.64 -4.68 5.94
N ASN A 143 -12.50 -4.80 6.94
CA ASN A 143 -12.86 -6.05 7.59
C ASN A 143 -14.29 -5.98 8.11
N LYS A 144 -14.78 -7.06 8.75
CA LYS A 144 -16.16 -7.13 9.27
C LYS A 144 -16.51 -6.01 10.27
N LYS A 145 -15.53 -5.51 11.05
CA LYS A 145 -15.75 -4.45 12.06
C LYS A 145 -16.05 -3.08 11.42
N ILE A 146 -15.37 -2.76 10.32
CA ILE A 146 -15.42 -1.42 9.70
C ILE A 146 -16.14 -1.39 8.35
N ALA A 147 -16.56 -2.54 7.81
CA ALA A 147 -17.13 -2.64 6.47
C ALA A 147 -18.44 -1.85 6.31
N LYS A 148 -19.20 -1.66 7.41
CA LYS A 148 -20.48 -0.92 7.41
C LYS A 148 -20.34 0.54 7.83
N MET A 149 -19.15 0.99 8.21
CA MET A 149 -18.88 2.38 8.56
C MET A 149 -18.79 3.24 7.31
N ASP A 150 -19.29 4.48 7.40
CA ASP A 150 -18.94 5.51 6.41
C ASP A 150 -17.44 5.79 6.41
N PHE A 151 -16.98 6.56 5.43
CA PHE A 151 -15.55 6.77 5.23
C PHE A 151 -14.90 7.49 6.42
N GLU A 152 -15.56 8.51 6.97
CA GLU A 152 -15.01 9.32 8.07
C GLU A 152 -14.89 8.50 9.36
N ASN A 153 -15.95 7.78 9.75
CA ASN A 153 -15.93 6.92 10.94
C ASN A 153 -14.93 5.77 10.80
N LYS A 154 -14.82 5.20 9.60
CA LYS A 154 -13.78 4.21 9.29
C LYS A 154 -12.39 4.77 9.49
N LEU A 155 -12.13 5.97 8.98
CA LEU A 155 -10.84 6.63 9.07
C LEU A 155 -10.49 6.97 10.53
N LYS A 156 -11.42 7.55 11.28
CA LYS A 156 -11.28 7.79 12.75
C LYS A 156 -10.89 6.50 13.47
N TYR A 157 -11.63 5.41 13.22
CA TYR A 157 -11.36 4.14 13.88
C TYR A 157 -9.96 3.58 13.58
N LEU A 158 -9.49 3.70 12.33
CA LEU A 158 -8.14 3.27 11.93
C LEU A 158 -7.07 4.12 12.64
N ILE A 159 -7.22 5.45 12.62
CA ILE A 159 -6.28 6.39 13.26
C ILE A 159 -6.20 6.11 14.76
N GLU A 160 -7.32 6.00 15.46
CA GLU A 160 -7.35 5.73 16.90
C GLU A 160 -6.77 4.35 17.26
N THR A 161 -6.91 3.38 16.36
CA THR A 161 -6.24 2.08 16.55
C THR A 161 -4.72 2.19 16.41
N VAL A 162 -4.25 2.96 15.43
CA VAL A 162 -2.80 3.20 15.22
C VAL A 162 -2.19 4.00 16.35
N LYS A 163 -2.88 5.00 16.91
CA LYS A 163 -2.41 5.83 18.04
C LYS A 163 -2.02 5.02 19.28
N LYS A 164 -2.54 3.81 19.44
CA LYS A 164 -2.12 2.89 20.50
C LYS A 164 -0.66 2.43 20.37
N SER A 165 -0.09 2.58 19.19
CA SER A 165 1.29 2.22 18.87
C SER A 165 2.17 3.47 18.93
N LYS A 166 2.88 3.66 20.05
CA LYS A 166 3.66 4.88 20.36
C LYS A 166 4.76 5.23 19.37
N SER A 167 5.20 4.26 18.55
CA SER A 167 6.25 4.47 17.54
C SER A 167 5.75 5.13 16.26
N VAL A 168 4.43 5.12 16.01
CA VAL A 168 3.86 5.65 14.77
C VAL A 168 3.64 7.16 14.93
N SER A 169 4.21 7.95 14.04
CA SER A 169 4.05 9.40 13.97
C SER A 169 3.15 9.86 12.81
N LYS A 170 2.95 8.98 11.80
CA LYS A 170 2.19 9.30 10.59
C LYS A 170 1.35 8.13 10.10
N VAL A 171 0.18 8.44 9.56
CA VAL A 171 -0.67 7.48 8.83
C VAL A 171 -0.85 7.97 7.39
N TYR A 172 -0.54 7.11 6.43
CA TYR A 172 -0.82 7.37 5.02
C TYR A 172 -2.02 6.54 4.55
N ILE A 173 -2.94 7.18 3.84
CA ILE A 173 -4.11 6.52 3.29
C ILE A 173 -4.17 6.80 1.78
N LEU A 174 -4.11 5.74 0.99
CA LEU A 174 -4.31 5.79 -0.46
C LEU A 174 -5.81 5.62 -0.73
N THR A 175 -6.47 6.67 -1.24
CA THR A 175 -7.93 6.72 -1.31
C THR A 175 -8.45 7.48 -2.55
N GLY A 176 -9.76 7.50 -2.72
CA GLY A 176 -10.49 8.28 -3.72
C GLY A 176 -11.07 9.57 -3.14
N THR A 177 -12.07 10.13 -3.85
CA THR A 177 -12.75 11.39 -3.52
C THR A 177 -13.42 11.49 -2.13
N PRO A 178 -13.81 10.40 -1.42
CA PRO A 178 -14.41 10.55 -0.10
C PRO A 178 -13.57 11.32 0.91
N VAL A 179 -12.25 11.36 0.74
CA VAL A 179 -11.35 12.14 1.62
C VAL A 179 -11.59 13.65 1.54
N LEU A 180 -12.20 14.15 0.46
CA LEU A 180 -12.54 15.56 0.26
C LEU A 180 -13.85 15.94 0.96
N GLN A 181 -14.60 14.99 1.48
CA GLN A 181 -15.91 15.16 2.10
C GLN A 181 -15.86 14.98 3.63
N LEU A 182 -14.66 14.94 4.20
CA LEU A 182 -14.49 14.86 5.65
C LEU A 182 -15.04 16.12 6.31
N SER A 183 -15.65 15.95 7.48
CA SER A 183 -16.28 17.03 8.23
C SER A 183 -15.25 18.05 8.73
N LYS A 184 -15.72 19.27 9.02
CA LYS A 184 -14.91 20.29 9.68
C LYS A 184 -14.34 19.78 10.99
N GLN A 185 -15.17 19.07 11.78
CA GLN A 185 -14.77 18.47 13.05
C GLN A 185 -13.62 17.48 12.88
N PHE A 186 -13.63 16.67 11.79
CA PHE A 186 -12.52 15.77 11.51
C PHE A 186 -11.20 16.52 11.32
N HIS A 187 -11.22 17.64 10.60
CA HIS A 187 -10.03 18.47 10.37
C HIS A 187 -9.56 19.24 11.63
N GLU A 188 -10.45 19.47 12.57
CA GLU A 188 -10.11 20.03 13.90
C GLU A 188 -9.45 18.96 14.79
N ASP A 189 -9.95 17.72 14.74
CA ASP A 189 -9.45 16.60 15.54
C ASP A 189 -8.12 16.02 15.05
N TYR A 190 -7.89 16.07 13.73
CA TYR A 190 -6.75 15.42 13.07
C TYR A 190 -6.01 16.36 12.12
N LYS A 191 -4.76 16.66 12.42
CA LYS A 191 -3.89 17.37 11.48
C LYS A 191 -3.59 16.50 10.27
N MET A 192 -3.97 16.96 9.08
CA MET A 192 -3.90 16.16 7.86
C MET A 192 -3.55 17.01 6.64
N ASN A 193 -2.74 16.43 5.75
CA ASN A 193 -2.54 16.90 4.39
C ASN A 193 -3.23 15.98 3.39
N VAL A 194 -3.85 16.53 2.36
CA VAL A 194 -4.45 15.75 1.28
C VAL A 194 -3.80 16.16 -0.04
N ASN A 195 -3.12 15.21 -0.67
CA ASN A 195 -2.39 15.42 -1.91
C ASN A 195 -3.04 14.64 -3.06
N LYS A 196 -3.42 15.32 -4.13
CA LYS A 196 -3.95 14.67 -5.34
C LYS A 196 -2.82 13.97 -6.09
N ILE A 197 -3.07 12.72 -6.50
CA ILE A 197 -2.18 12.01 -7.41
C ILE A 197 -2.53 12.44 -8.83
N ALA A 198 -1.58 13.11 -9.49
CA ALA A 198 -1.68 13.43 -10.91
C ALA A 198 -1.29 12.18 -11.71
N SER A 199 -2.27 11.50 -12.28
CA SER A 199 -2.05 10.35 -13.15
C SER A 199 -2.27 10.74 -14.60
N PRO A 200 -1.33 10.43 -15.52
CA PRO A 200 -1.53 10.64 -16.96
C PRO A 200 -2.41 9.54 -17.61
N TYR A 201 -2.78 8.52 -16.84
CA TYR A 201 -3.43 7.32 -17.38
C TYR A 201 -4.93 7.25 -17.10
N PHE A 202 -5.43 8.02 -16.11
CA PHE A 202 -6.83 7.98 -15.68
C PHE A 202 -7.32 9.33 -15.19
N ASP A 203 -8.53 9.71 -15.58
CA ASP A 203 -9.20 10.94 -15.13
C ASP A 203 -9.76 10.85 -13.71
N THR A 204 -9.89 9.63 -13.18
CA THR A 204 -10.42 9.43 -11.83
C THR A 204 -9.44 9.89 -10.77
N SER A 205 -9.90 10.83 -9.93
CA SER A 205 -9.08 11.41 -8.88
C SER A 205 -8.71 10.41 -7.79
N ARG A 206 -7.42 10.40 -7.43
CA ARG A 206 -6.85 9.64 -6.31
C ARG A 206 -6.07 10.58 -5.43
N PHE A 207 -6.01 10.24 -4.14
CA PHE A 207 -5.40 11.09 -3.13
C PHE A 207 -4.55 10.27 -2.17
N ILE A 208 -3.50 10.91 -1.69
CA ILE A 208 -2.72 10.48 -0.54
C ILE A 208 -3.12 11.40 0.62
N ALA A 209 -3.79 10.85 1.62
CA ALA A 209 -4.00 11.54 2.88
C ALA A 209 -2.86 11.19 3.84
N GLU A 210 -2.18 12.21 4.35
CA GLU A 210 -1.13 12.09 5.36
C GLU A 210 -1.67 12.67 6.66
N VAL A 211 -1.87 11.82 7.67
CA VAL A 211 -2.35 12.19 9.00
C VAL A 211 -1.18 12.17 9.96
N PHE A 212 -1.02 13.23 10.75
CA PHE A 212 0.01 13.39 11.78
C PHE A 212 -0.57 12.97 13.15
N LEU A 213 0.15 12.10 13.88
CA LEU A 213 -0.29 11.55 15.17
C LEU A 213 0.39 12.22 16.36
#